data_1c211eff73f2c6285440a2951382c66b
#
_entry.id   1c211eff73f2c6285440a2951382c66b
#
_cell.length_a   1.000
_cell.length_b   1.000
_cell.length_c   1.000
_cell.angle_alpha   90.00
_cell.angle_beta   90.00
_cell.angle_gamma   90.00
#
_symmetry.space_group_name_H-M   'P 1'
#
loop_
_entity.id
_entity.type
_entity.pdbx_description
1 polymer ?
#
loop_
_entity_poly.entity_id
_entity_poly.type
_entity_poly.pdbx_seq_one_letter_code
_entity_poly.pdbx_strand_id
1 'polypeptide(L)'
;RMNRVPLVRAGALPPLVAMASREDGKLEVQRSAALALYNISCAAANQLALVQANATSALIRLCGSVDVDCKRFAIMSLSNLAANIQTRSVATKGGGLQAALGLLKDFEVDIRRYACICLGNMANFPVTQVQIIVHGGLQPLLDLCNDDDVDSQRQALMCLVNVTSNEANHPAVMSKGTLKV
;
A
#
# COMPACT_ATOMS: atom_id res chain seq x y z
N ARG A 1 22.42 4.00 -11.86
CA ARG A 1 21.03 3.59 -12.15
C ARG A 1 21.02 2.07 -12.14
N MET A 2 20.47 1.46 -11.10
CA MET A 2 20.34 -0.01 -11.02
C MET A 2 19.52 -0.51 -12.21
N ASN A 3 20.02 -1.54 -12.90
CA ASN A 3 19.43 -2.11 -14.10
C ASN A 3 18.27 -3.06 -13.73
N ARG A 4 17.15 -2.48 -13.29
CA ARG A 4 16.00 -3.20 -12.69
C ARG A 4 15.30 -4.16 -13.67
N VAL A 5 15.25 -3.80 -14.95
CA VAL A 5 14.56 -4.59 -15.98
C VAL A 5 15.38 -5.84 -16.38
N PRO A 6 16.67 -5.76 -16.64
CA PRO A 6 17.49 -6.95 -16.92
C PRO A 6 17.48 -7.98 -15.78
N LEU A 7 17.43 -7.52 -14.51
CA LEU A 7 17.39 -8.41 -13.35
C LEU A 7 16.13 -9.29 -13.34
N VAL A 8 14.98 -8.70 -13.68
CA VAL A 8 13.70 -9.42 -13.79
C VAL A 8 13.76 -10.42 -14.95
N ARG A 9 14.30 -10.03 -16.11
CA ARG A 9 14.49 -10.92 -17.26
C ARG A 9 15.42 -12.10 -16.97
N ALA A 10 16.40 -11.90 -16.09
CA ALA A 10 17.31 -12.94 -15.63
C ALA A 10 16.69 -13.90 -14.58
N GLY A 11 15.39 -13.77 -14.27
CA GLY A 11 14.69 -14.68 -13.37
C GLY A 11 14.86 -14.39 -11.88
N ALA A 12 15.16 -13.14 -11.48
CA ALA A 12 15.39 -12.79 -10.08
C ALA A 12 14.12 -12.83 -9.20
N LEU A 13 12.92 -12.75 -9.78
CA LEU A 13 11.69 -12.62 -8.99
C LEU A 13 11.34 -13.87 -8.16
N PRO A 14 11.35 -15.11 -8.68
CA PRO A 14 10.98 -16.28 -7.89
C PRO A 14 11.81 -16.45 -6.61
N PRO A 15 13.16 -16.38 -6.64
CA PRO A 15 13.94 -16.49 -5.42
C PRO A 15 13.70 -15.32 -4.44
N LEU A 16 13.52 -14.09 -4.93
CA LEU A 16 13.23 -12.93 -4.06
C LEU A 16 11.87 -13.07 -3.38
N VAL A 17 10.84 -13.50 -4.10
CA VAL A 17 9.51 -13.76 -3.53
C VAL A 17 9.58 -14.89 -2.51
N ALA A 18 10.31 -15.97 -2.79
CA ALA A 18 10.51 -17.05 -1.84
C ALA A 18 11.19 -16.57 -0.56
N MET A 19 12.25 -15.75 -0.65
CA MET A 19 12.94 -15.17 0.50
C MET A 19 12.05 -14.22 1.29
N ALA A 20 11.29 -13.35 0.64
CA ALA A 20 10.32 -12.48 1.26
C ALA A 20 9.20 -13.26 1.98
N SER A 21 8.92 -14.48 1.50
CA SER A 21 7.87 -15.36 2.00
C SER A 21 8.28 -16.31 3.12
N ARG A 22 9.53 -16.30 3.55
CA ARG A 22 10.02 -17.23 4.60
C ARG A 22 9.38 -16.93 5.95
N GLU A 23 9.14 -17.99 6.71
CA GLU A 23 8.61 -17.94 8.10
C GLU A 23 9.64 -18.35 9.13
N ASP A 24 10.87 -18.67 8.71
CA ASP A 24 11.95 -19.23 9.55
C ASP A 24 12.67 -18.17 10.41
N GLY A 25 12.11 -16.98 10.55
CA GLY A 25 12.59 -15.93 11.46
C GLY A 25 13.84 -15.17 11.01
N LYS A 26 14.35 -15.41 9.81
CA LYS A 26 15.51 -14.65 9.28
C LYS A 26 15.08 -13.28 8.75
N LEU A 27 14.76 -12.36 9.66
CA LEU A 27 14.28 -11.01 9.36
C LEU A 27 15.21 -10.23 8.41
N GLU A 28 16.53 -10.38 8.55
CA GLU A 28 17.49 -9.71 7.65
C GLU A 28 17.35 -10.16 6.19
N VAL A 29 17.07 -11.45 5.97
CA VAL A 29 16.83 -11.99 4.63
C VAL A 29 15.51 -11.45 4.08
N GLN A 30 14.45 -11.45 4.89
CA GLN A 30 13.16 -10.88 4.50
C GLN A 30 13.28 -9.39 4.18
N ARG A 31 13.99 -8.61 5.01
CA ARG A 31 14.24 -7.18 4.80
C ARG A 31 14.96 -6.93 3.48
N SER A 32 16.04 -7.67 3.21
CA SER A 32 16.81 -7.54 1.98
C SER A 32 15.97 -7.90 0.75
N ALA A 33 15.14 -8.94 0.83
CA ALA A 33 14.22 -9.33 -0.23
C ALA A 33 13.12 -8.27 -0.44
N ALA A 34 12.54 -7.73 0.64
CA ALA A 34 11.54 -6.65 0.58
C ALA A 34 12.11 -5.39 -0.09
N LEU A 35 13.33 -4.98 0.29
CA LEU A 35 14.04 -3.87 -0.35
C LEU A 35 14.28 -4.13 -1.85
N ALA A 36 14.69 -5.35 -2.22
CA ALA A 36 14.88 -5.71 -3.62
C ALA A 36 13.57 -5.64 -4.41
N LEU A 37 12.47 -6.19 -3.87
CA LEU A 37 11.14 -6.12 -4.49
C LEU A 37 10.65 -4.66 -4.61
N TYR A 38 10.87 -3.83 -3.58
CA TYR A 38 10.58 -2.40 -3.66
C TYR A 38 11.37 -1.74 -4.80
N ASN A 39 12.67 -1.94 -4.86
CA ASN A 39 13.49 -1.40 -5.92
C ASN A 39 13.02 -1.82 -7.32
N ILE A 40 12.59 -3.06 -7.49
CA ILE A 40 12.03 -3.57 -8.75
C ILE A 40 10.69 -2.91 -9.06
N SER A 41 9.82 -2.72 -8.05
CA SER A 41 8.48 -2.13 -8.20
C SER A 41 8.49 -0.67 -8.65
N CYS A 42 9.59 0.05 -8.41
CA CYS A 42 9.75 1.44 -8.86
C CYS A 42 9.79 1.59 -10.40
N ALA A 43 10.00 0.51 -11.14
CA ALA A 43 9.99 0.53 -12.60
C ALA A 43 8.65 -0.03 -13.12
N ALA A 44 7.83 0.81 -13.75
CA ALA A 44 6.51 0.42 -14.26
C ALA A 44 6.58 -0.84 -15.16
N ALA A 45 7.63 -0.98 -15.97
CA ALA A 45 7.86 -2.13 -16.84
C ALA A 45 8.00 -3.47 -16.10
N ASN A 46 8.32 -3.45 -14.79
CA ASN A 46 8.50 -4.65 -13.99
C ASN A 46 7.25 -5.03 -13.18
N GLN A 47 6.29 -4.11 -13.05
CA GLN A 47 5.19 -4.28 -12.11
C GLN A 47 4.27 -5.44 -12.47
N LEU A 48 4.01 -5.64 -13.77
CA LEU A 48 3.23 -6.80 -14.22
C LEU A 48 3.94 -8.11 -13.91
N ALA A 49 5.26 -8.18 -14.12
CA ALA A 49 6.06 -9.35 -13.79
C ALA A 49 6.08 -9.67 -12.29
N LEU A 50 6.10 -8.64 -11.43
CA LEU A 50 5.95 -8.81 -9.97
C LEU A 50 4.62 -9.47 -9.61
N VAL A 51 3.53 -9.02 -10.22
CA VAL A 51 2.20 -9.61 -10.01
C VAL A 51 2.17 -11.06 -10.49
N GLN A 52 2.69 -11.35 -11.68
CA GLN A 52 2.76 -12.71 -12.25
C GLN A 52 3.62 -13.65 -11.40
N ALA A 53 4.68 -13.13 -10.76
CA ALA A 53 5.52 -13.88 -9.83
C ALA A 53 4.89 -14.02 -8.42
N ASN A 54 3.63 -13.62 -8.22
CA ASN A 54 2.92 -13.62 -6.95
C ASN A 54 3.62 -12.81 -5.83
N ALA A 55 4.39 -11.78 -6.18
CA ALA A 55 5.06 -10.92 -5.21
C ALA A 55 4.05 -10.17 -4.33
N THR A 56 2.83 -9.90 -4.84
CA THR A 56 1.77 -9.18 -4.12
C THR A 56 1.41 -9.88 -2.81
N SER A 57 1.24 -11.20 -2.81
CA SER A 57 0.92 -11.97 -1.60
C SER A 57 2.03 -11.90 -0.53
N ALA A 58 3.30 -11.95 -0.97
CA ALA A 58 4.45 -11.79 -0.07
C ALA A 58 4.50 -10.38 0.53
N LEU A 59 4.26 -9.34 -0.28
CA LEU A 59 4.22 -7.95 0.16
C LEU A 59 3.08 -7.69 1.15
N ILE A 60 1.87 -8.21 0.89
CA ILE A 60 0.73 -8.09 1.81
C ILE A 60 1.08 -8.70 3.18
N ARG A 61 1.70 -9.88 3.20
CA ARG A 61 2.13 -10.51 4.43
C ARG A 61 3.21 -9.69 5.16
N LEU A 62 4.18 -9.15 4.44
CA LEU A 62 5.23 -8.31 5.02
C LEU A 62 4.69 -6.99 5.60
N CYS A 63 3.54 -6.50 5.17
CA CYS A 63 2.86 -5.38 5.83
C CYS A 63 2.46 -5.68 7.28
N GLY A 64 2.30 -6.96 7.65
CA GLY A 64 2.06 -7.40 9.02
C GLY A 64 3.33 -7.80 9.80
N SER A 65 4.52 -7.58 9.24
CA SER A 65 5.80 -7.93 9.89
C SER A 65 6.03 -7.13 11.16
N VAL A 66 6.74 -7.72 12.11
CA VAL A 66 7.27 -6.99 13.29
C VAL A 66 8.45 -6.08 12.92
N ASP A 67 9.13 -6.37 11.81
CA ASP A 67 10.24 -5.59 11.29
C ASP A 67 9.73 -4.36 10.53
N VAL A 68 10.16 -3.17 10.99
CA VAL A 68 9.74 -1.88 10.44
C VAL A 68 10.13 -1.74 8.97
N ASP A 69 11.34 -2.16 8.60
CA ASP A 69 11.80 -2.04 7.21
C ASP A 69 11.06 -2.99 6.26
N CYS A 70 10.71 -4.20 6.74
CA CYS A 70 9.85 -5.11 5.99
C CYS A 70 8.47 -4.46 5.71
N LYS A 71 7.82 -3.88 6.72
CA LYS A 71 6.55 -3.15 6.55
C LYS A 71 6.70 -1.99 5.58
N ARG A 72 7.74 -1.18 5.79
CA ARG A 72 8.02 0.01 4.96
C ARG A 72 8.17 -0.34 3.49
N PHE A 73 9.07 -1.26 3.16
CA PHE A 73 9.30 -1.64 1.77
C PHE A 73 8.11 -2.36 1.13
N ALA A 74 7.34 -3.10 1.92
CA ALA A 74 6.13 -3.76 1.47
C ALA A 74 5.03 -2.76 1.07
N ILE A 75 4.70 -1.80 1.95
CA ILE A 75 3.66 -0.80 1.64
C ILE A 75 4.08 0.12 0.50
N MET A 76 5.37 0.50 0.41
CA MET A 76 5.91 1.26 -0.72
C MET A 76 5.76 0.49 -2.04
N SER A 77 6.04 -0.82 -2.04
CA SER A 77 5.86 -1.69 -3.21
C SER A 77 4.39 -1.81 -3.62
N LEU A 78 3.49 -2.04 -2.65
CA LEU A 78 2.06 -2.11 -2.90
C LEU A 78 1.52 -0.78 -3.44
N SER A 79 2.01 0.36 -2.92
CA SER A 79 1.66 1.68 -3.43
C SER A 79 2.07 1.85 -4.90
N ASN A 80 3.27 1.41 -5.28
CA ASN A 80 3.72 1.43 -6.67
C ASN A 80 2.84 0.55 -7.57
N LEU A 81 2.47 -0.66 -7.12
CA LEU A 81 1.58 -1.55 -7.86
C LEU A 81 0.15 -0.99 -7.96
N ALA A 82 -0.32 -0.30 -6.91
CA ALA A 82 -1.64 0.34 -6.90
C ALA A 82 -1.71 1.58 -7.81
N ALA A 83 -0.59 2.28 -8.03
CA ALA A 83 -0.51 3.41 -8.94
C ALA A 83 -0.72 3.00 -10.41
N ASN A 84 -0.28 1.81 -10.80
CA ASN A 84 -0.38 1.31 -12.16
C ASN A 84 -1.74 0.66 -12.42
N ILE A 85 -2.45 1.12 -13.45
CA ILE A 85 -3.78 0.62 -13.82
C ILE A 85 -3.81 -0.89 -14.10
N GLN A 86 -2.73 -1.46 -14.62
CA GLN A 86 -2.64 -2.89 -14.97
C GLN A 86 -2.49 -3.79 -13.74
N THR A 87 -1.91 -3.29 -12.66
CA THR A 87 -1.62 -4.08 -11.44
C THR A 87 -2.45 -3.68 -10.24
N ARG A 88 -3.10 -2.50 -10.27
CA ARG A 88 -3.93 -1.96 -9.18
C ARG A 88 -4.95 -2.95 -8.63
N SER A 89 -5.72 -3.58 -9.52
CA SER A 89 -6.75 -4.55 -9.10
C SER A 89 -6.15 -5.70 -8.28
N VAL A 90 -4.99 -6.20 -8.66
CA VAL A 90 -4.32 -7.29 -7.93
C VAL A 90 -3.75 -6.77 -6.60
N ALA A 91 -3.14 -5.58 -6.60
CA ALA A 91 -2.64 -4.96 -5.37
C ALA A 91 -3.75 -4.67 -4.35
N THR A 92 -4.97 -4.37 -4.81
CA THR A 92 -6.12 -4.08 -3.93
C THR A 92 -6.75 -5.35 -3.35
N LYS A 93 -6.84 -6.41 -4.16
CA LYS A 93 -7.45 -7.69 -3.78
C LYS A 93 -6.53 -8.52 -2.88
N GLY A 94 -7.01 -9.68 -2.44
CA GLY A 94 -6.19 -10.64 -1.69
C GLY A 94 -5.68 -10.14 -0.33
N GLY A 95 -6.29 -9.09 0.24
CA GLY A 95 -5.87 -8.51 1.52
C GLY A 95 -5.06 -7.21 1.40
N GLY A 96 -4.74 -6.75 0.19
CA GLY A 96 -3.94 -5.53 0.00
C GLY A 96 -4.61 -4.27 0.54
N LEU A 97 -5.93 -4.15 0.37
CA LEU A 97 -6.71 -3.06 0.95
C LEU A 97 -6.64 -3.09 2.49
N GLN A 98 -6.87 -4.26 3.10
CA GLN A 98 -6.84 -4.44 4.55
C GLN A 98 -5.45 -4.17 5.13
N ALA A 99 -4.39 -4.62 4.43
CA ALA A 99 -3.01 -4.35 4.82
C ALA A 99 -2.72 -2.84 4.84
N ALA A 100 -3.12 -2.11 3.80
CA ALA A 100 -2.94 -0.66 3.75
C ALA A 100 -3.76 0.07 4.83
N LEU A 101 -5.02 -0.35 5.08
CA LEU A 101 -5.86 0.20 6.16
C LEU A 101 -5.24 -0.03 7.55
N GLY A 102 -4.68 -1.22 7.79
CA GLY A 102 -4.03 -1.55 9.05
C GLY A 102 -2.81 -0.66 9.36
N LEU A 103 -2.10 -0.23 8.32
CA LEU A 103 -0.90 0.59 8.45
C LEU A 103 -1.18 2.10 8.59
N LEU A 104 -2.43 2.56 8.49
CA LEU A 104 -2.78 3.97 8.77
C LEU A 104 -2.49 4.40 10.21
N LYS A 105 -2.39 3.44 11.13
CA LYS A 105 -2.11 3.67 12.56
C LYS A 105 -0.74 3.19 12.99
N ASP A 106 0.17 2.92 12.06
CA ASP A 106 1.53 2.52 12.40
C ASP A 106 2.26 3.64 13.13
N PHE A 107 3.20 3.28 14.03
CA PHE A 107 4.00 4.26 14.78
C PHE A 107 4.93 5.05 13.87
N GLU A 108 5.39 4.44 12.79
CA GLU A 108 6.31 5.05 11.83
C GLU A 108 5.56 5.97 10.86
N VAL A 109 5.95 7.24 10.84
CA VAL A 109 5.32 8.30 10.02
C VAL A 109 5.34 7.97 8.53
N ASP A 110 6.46 7.50 8.01
CA ASP A 110 6.60 7.15 6.60
C ASP A 110 5.74 5.96 6.20
N ILE A 111 5.52 4.99 7.09
CA ILE A 111 4.61 3.86 6.85
C ILE A 111 3.16 4.37 6.75
N ARG A 112 2.70 5.23 7.68
CA ARG A 112 1.38 5.87 7.61
C ARG A 112 1.20 6.65 6.31
N ARG A 113 2.21 7.43 5.93
CA ARG A 113 2.22 8.22 4.69
C ARG A 113 2.06 7.34 3.45
N TYR A 114 2.85 6.27 3.33
CA TYR A 114 2.73 5.34 2.20
C TYR A 114 1.44 4.53 2.21
N ALA A 115 0.87 4.23 3.38
CA ALA A 115 -0.46 3.64 3.49
C ALA A 115 -1.54 4.55 2.89
N CYS A 116 -1.52 5.86 3.20
CA CYS A 116 -2.40 6.85 2.59
C CYS A 116 -2.23 6.93 1.06
N ILE A 117 -0.98 6.98 0.57
CA ILE A 117 -0.71 6.99 -0.87
C ILE A 117 -1.25 5.71 -1.54
N CYS A 118 -1.02 4.55 -0.91
CA CYS A 118 -1.51 3.27 -1.43
C CYS A 118 -3.04 3.25 -1.53
N LEU A 119 -3.74 3.66 -0.47
CA LEU A 119 -5.20 3.76 -0.44
C LEU A 119 -5.73 4.77 -1.45
N GLY A 120 -5.09 5.93 -1.57
CA GLY A 120 -5.43 6.94 -2.57
C GLY A 120 -5.32 6.40 -4.00
N ASN A 121 -4.26 5.63 -4.29
CA ASN A 121 -4.10 4.96 -5.58
C ASN A 121 -5.17 3.86 -5.81
N MET A 122 -5.52 3.08 -4.79
CA MET A 122 -6.58 2.08 -4.86
C MET A 122 -7.97 2.72 -5.03
N ALA A 123 -8.21 3.88 -4.42
CA ALA A 123 -9.45 4.66 -4.48
C ALA A 123 -9.74 5.28 -5.86
N ASN A 124 -8.88 5.09 -6.86
CA ASN A 124 -9.24 5.39 -8.25
C ASN A 124 -10.32 4.44 -8.83
N PHE A 125 -10.68 3.36 -8.11
CA PHE A 125 -11.84 2.52 -8.45
C PHE A 125 -13.01 2.83 -7.53
N PRO A 126 -14.22 3.15 -8.06
CA PRO A 126 -15.39 3.48 -7.24
C PRO A 126 -15.74 2.43 -6.20
N VAL A 127 -15.61 1.14 -6.53
CA VAL A 127 -15.85 0.04 -5.60
C VAL A 127 -14.90 0.11 -4.40
N THR A 128 -13.63 0.45 -4.63
CA THR A 128 -12.64 0.55 -3.55
C THR A 128 -12.90 1.75 -2.64
N GLN A 129 -13.42 2.85 -3.18
CA GLN A 129 -13.82 4.02 -2.39
C GLN A 129 -14.84 3.64 -1.32
N VAL A 130 -15.86 2.86 -1.69
CA VAL A 130 -16.86 2.33 -0.74
C VAL A 130 -16.22 1.36 0.25
N GLN A 131 -15.38 0.45 -0.23
CA GLN A 131 -14.71 -0.54 0.63
C GLN A 131 -13.81 0.12 1.70
N ILE A 132 -13.12 1.21 1.37
CA ILE A 132 -12.31 1.97 2.36
C ILE A 132 -13.20 2.41 3.54
N ILE A 133 -14.39 2.94 3.26
CA ILE A 133 -15.32 3.38 4.30
C ILE A 133 -15.90 2.19 5.08
N VAL A 134 -16.38 1.16 4.38
CA VAL A 134 -16.98 -0.04 4.98
C VAL A 134 -16.00 -0.75 5.91
N HIS A 135 -14.73 -0.79 5.56
CA HIS A 135 -13.67 -1.37 6.39
C HIS A 135 -13.07 -0.41 7.43
N GLY A 136 -13.75 0.71 7.70
CA GLY A 136 -13.40 1.62 8.81
C GLY A 136 -12.24 2.56 8.53
N GLY A 137 -11.89 2.80 7.27
CA GLY A 137 -10.78 3.69 6.89
C GLY A 137 -11.05 5.17 7.12
N LEU A 138 -12.33 5.58 7.26
CA LEU A 138 -12.68 7.00 7.39
C LEU A 138 -12.03 7.65 8.62
N GLN A 139 -12.23 7.08 9.80
CA GLN A 139 -11.70 7.69 11.02
C GLN A 139 -10.18 7.79 11.04
N PRO A 140 -9.41 6.74 10.72
CA PRO A 140 -7.95 6.85 10.63
C PRO A 140 -7.46 7.90 9.62
N LEU A 141 -8.15 8.07 8.49
CA LEU A 141 -7.81 9.12 7.52
C LEU A 141 -8.09 10.52 8.07
N LEU A 142 -9.20 10.69 8.78
CA LEU A 142 -9.52 11.96 9.45
C LEU A 142 -8.52 12.29 10.58
N ASP A 143 -8.11 11.28 11.35
CA ASP A 143 -7.09 11.45 12.39
C ASP A 143 -5.76 11.92 11.76
N LEU A 144 -5.37 11.34 10.63
CA LEU A 144 -4.16 11.73 9.90
C LEU A 144 -4.23 13.12 9.25
N CYS A 145 -5.43 13.68 9.03
CA CYS A 145 -5.56 15.08 8.62
C CYS A 145 -5.13 16.06 9.73
N ASN A 146 -5.05 15.59 10.97
CA ASN A 146 -4.58 16.36 12.12
C ASN A 146 -3.22 15.85 12.64
N ASP A 147 -2.49 15.04 11.87
CA ASP A 147 -1.14 14.55 12.22
C ASP A 147 -0.16 15.74 12.24
N ASP A 148 0.90 15.67 13.05
CA ASP A 148 1.95 16.71 13.08
C ASP A 148 2.78 16.71 11.78
N ASP A 149 2.81 15.62 11.03
CA ASP A 149 3.51 15.49 9.76
C ASP A 149 2.66 16.02 8.59
N VAL A 150 3.07 17.16 8.04
CA VAL A 150 2.38 17.83 6.93
C VAL A 150 2.22 16.95 5.68
N ASP A 151 3.21 16.08 5.40
CA ASP A 151 3.09 15.16 4.26
C ASP A 151 2.04 14.06 4.51
N SER A 152 1.92 13.56 5.75
CA SER A 152 0.84 12.65 6.14
C SER A 152 -0.52 13.32 6.02
N GLN A 153 -0.66 14.54 6.52
CA GLN A 153 -1.89 15.34 6.35
C GLN A 153 -2.29 15.44 4.88
N ARG A 154 -1.35 15.84 4.04
CA ARG A 154 -1.58 16.02 2.60
C ARG A 154 -2.03 14.71 1.93
N GLN A 155 -1.38 13.59 2.24
CA GLN A 155 -1.73 12.30 1.63
C GLN A 155 -3.07 11.77 2.13
N ALA A 156 -3.39 11.99 3.41
CA ALA A 156 -4.71 11.65 3.96
C ALA A 156 -5.83 12.46 3.29
N LEU A 157 -5.64 13.78 3.14
CA LEU A 157 -6.59 14.64 2.44
C LEU A 157 -6.78 14.22 0.98
N MET A 158 -5.70 13.90 0.25
CA MET A 158 -5.80 13.40 -1.13
C MET A 158 -6.57 12.07 -1.23
N CYS A 159 -6.36 11.16 -0.26
CA CYS A 159 -7.13 9.92 -0.19
C CYS A 159 -8.61 10.21 0.09
N LEU A 160 -8.92 11.11 1.04
CA LEU A 160 -10.30 11.53 1.34
C LEU A 160 -10.99 12.17 0.14
N VAL A 161 -10.30 13.02 -0.63
CA VAL A 161 -10.85 13.58 -1.87
C VAL A 161 -11.32 12.46 -2.82
N ASN A 162 -10.50 11.44 -3.04
CA ASN A 162 -10.89 10.31 -3.88
C ASN A 162 -12.07 9.52 -3.29
N VAL A 163 -12.07 9.29 -1.98
CA VAL A 163 -13.12 8.53 -1.29
C VAL A 163 -14.45 9.30 -1.25
N THR A 164 -14.40 10.61 -1.02
CA THR A 164 -15.60 11.47 -0.96
C THR A 164 -16.17 11.83 -2.33
N SER A 165 -15.44 11.60 -3.42
CA SER A 165 -16.00 11.75 -4.76
C SER A 165 -17.11 10.74 -5.09
N ASN A 166 -17.25 9.68 -4.28
CA ASN A 166 -18.31 8.68 -4.41
C ASN A 166 -19.51 9.05 -3.55
N GLU A 167 -20.65 9.33 -4.18
CA GLU A 167 -21.88 9.71 -3.50
C GLU A 167 -22.35 8.67 -2.45
N ALA A 168 -22.09 7.38 -2.68
CA ALA A 168 -22.42 6.32 -1.73
C ALA A 168 -21.72 6.49 -0.37
N ASN A 169 -20.62 7.24 -0.31
CA ASN A 169 -19.88 7.52 0.92
C ASN A 169 -20.38 8.75 1.69
N HIS A 170 -21.18 9.63 1.05
CA HIS A 170 -21.62 10.88 1.66
C HIS A 170 -22.33 10.68 3.02
N PRO A 171 -23.28 9.72 3.18
CA PRO A 171 -23.93 9.53 4.48
C PRO A 171 -22.95 9.20 5.60
N ALA A 172 -21.94 8.37 5.33
CA ALA A 172 -20.93 8.00 6.31
C ALA A 172 -20.01 9.19 6.67
N VAL A 173 -19.64 9.99 5.70
CA VAL A 173 -18.80 11.19 5.87
C VAL A 173 -19.58 12.24 6.68
N MET A 174 -20.85 12.49 6.35
CA MET A 174 -21.71 13.44 7.06
C MET A 174 -21.96 13.04 8.50
N SER A 175 -22.17 11.74 8.77
CA SER A 175 -22.45 11.24 10.13
C SER A 175 -21.28 11.46 11.10
N LYS A 176 -20.05 11.59 10.61
CA LYS A 176 -18.86 11.85 11.43
C LYS A 176 -18.65 13.33 11.77
N GLY A 177 -19.56 14.21 11.35
CA GLY A 177 -19.48 15.64 11.62
C GLY A 177 -18.29 16.35 10.96
N THR A 178 -17.77 15.75 9.90
CA THR A 178 -16.63 16.30 9.10
C THR A 178 -16.98 17.59 8.37
N LEU A 179 -18.28 17.88 8.23
CA LEU A 179 -18.83 19.14 7.73
C LEU A 179 -19.68 19.78 8.81
N LYS A 180 -19.06 20.31 9.86
CA LYS A 180 -19.68 21.39 10.63
C LYS A 180 -19.54 22.65 9.77
N VAL A 181 -20.60 22.98 9.06
CA VAL A 181 -20.79 24.31 8.46
C VAL A 181 -20.95 25.31 9.60
#